data_31cafb70b2c94aa59aac360e4c321fde
#
_entry.id   31cafb70b2c94aa59aac360e4c321fde
#
_cell.length_a   1.000
_cell.length_b   1.000
_cell.length_c   1.000
_cell.angle_alpha   90.00
_cell.angle_beta   90.00
_cell.angle_gamma   90.00
#
_symmetry.space_group_name_H-M   'P 1'
#
loop_
_entity.id
_entity.type
_entity.pdbx_description
1 polymer ?
#
loop_
_entity_poly.entity_id
_entity_poly.type
_entity_poly.pdbx_seq_one_letter_code
_entity_poly.pdbx_strand_id
1 'polypeptide(L)'
;NTRSKDYSELRRKPRPGHADFPARVKYHNMHDVAGGGHFSGRLTAPLCIAGGIALQALEARGIKVMAHVAQIGGISDLPMDDMVYREADRKAIQTNDLPCIDAAAAGRMREEILAARDELDSIGGIVECGIYGLPTGIGDPMFDGIENRIAQIAFGIPAVKGVEFGMGFAVAAMRGSENNDPYRIDAETGEIEVESNNAGGILGGIST
;
A
#
# COMPACT_ATOMS: atom_id res chain seq x y z
N ASN A 1 21.84 -16.92 -6.76
CA ASN A 1 23.19 -16.49 -7.15
C ASN A 1 23.70 -15.45 -6.18
N THR A 2 24.29 -15.89 -5.07
CA THR A 2 24.81 -15.02 -4.02
C THR A 2 26.21 -14.56 -4.39
N ARG A 3 26.32 -13.34 -4.92
CA ARG A 3 27.61 -12.65 -5.05
C ARG A 3 28.02 -12.10 -3.69
N SER A 4 28.37 -12.98 -2.75
CA SER A 4 28.67 -12.61 -1.37
C SER A 4 29.89 -11.68 -1.23
N LYS A 5 30.77 -11.63 -2.21
CA LYS A 5 31.92 -10.70 -2.24
C LYS A 5 31.50 -9.24 -2.28
N ASP A 6 30.40 -8.92 -2.94
CA ASP A 6 29.89 -7.53 -3.06
C ASP A 6 29.40 -6.97 -1.72
N TYR A 7 29.12 -7.85 -0.75
CA TYR A 7 28.64 -7.48 0.58
C TYR A 7 29.72 -7.42 1.66
N SER A 8 30.95 -7.83 1.35
CA SER A 8 32.04 -7.86 2.33
C SER A 8 32.43 -6.49 2.88
N GLU A 9 32.34 -5.44 2.06
CA GLU A 9 32.58 -4.07 2.46
C GLU A 9 31.44 -3.46 3.31
N LEU A 10 30.20 -3.91 3.11
CA LEU A 10 29.02 -3.40 3.82
C LEU A 10 29.08 -3.67 5.32
N ARG A 11 29.83 -4.66 5.76
CA ARG A 11 30.12 -4.88 7.18
C ARG A 11 30.88 -3.70 7.81
N ARG A 12 31.66 -2.98 7.03
CA ARG A 12 32.46 -1.85 7.50
C ARG A 12 31.86 -0.50 7.15
N LYS A 13 31.17 -0.41 5.99
CA LYS A 13 30.57 0.79 5.44
C LYS A 13 29.06 0.58 5.27
N PRO A 14 28.27 0.81 6.33
CA PRO A 14 26.81 0.67 6.25
C PRO A 14 26.22 1.66 5.25
N ARG A 15 25.26 1.19 4.47
CA ARG A 15 24.57 2.02 3.47
C ARG A 15 23.64 3.03 4.16
N PRO A 16 23.64 4.31 3.74
CA PRO A 16 22.63 5.27 4.14
C PRO A 16 21.21 4.77 3.74
N GLY A 17 20.22 5.06 4.57
CA GLY A 17 18.83 4.67 4.26
C GLY A 17 18.54 3.18 4.34
N HIS A 18 19.49 2.35 4.75
CA HIS A 18 19.34 0.90 4.91
C HIS A 18 19.51 0.47 6.37
N ALA A 19 19.04 -0.74 6.70
CA ALA A 19 19.12 -1.29 8.05
C ALA A 19 20.53 -1.79 8.47
N ASP A 20 21.57 -1.62 7.67
CA ASP A 20 22.90 -2.15 7.91
C ASP A 20 23.46 -1.73 9.28
N PHE A 21 23.36 -0.44 9.63
CA PHE A 21 23.87 0.07 10.90
C PHE A 21 23.02 -0.38 12.10
N PRO A 22 21.70 -0.17 12.13
CA PRO A 22 20.87 -0.64 13.26
C PRO A 22 20.90 -2.15 13.44
N ALA A 23 20.97 -2.93 12.36
CA ALA A 23 21.12 -4.37 12.43
C ALA A 23 22.47 -4.78 13.06
N ARG A 24 23.55 -4.08 12.66
CA ARG A 24 24.87 -4.30 13.26
C ARG A 24 24.88 -4.09 14.78
N VAL A 25 24.21 -3.06 15.25
CA VAL A 25 24.09 -2.76 16.69
C VAL A 25 23.23 -3.80 17.36
N LYS A 26 22.01 -4.05 16.83
CA LYS A 26 21.03 -4.97 17.42
C LYS A 26 21.54 -6.40 17.55
N TYR A 27 22.23 -6.89 16.53
CA TYR A 27 22.70 -8.27 16.44
C TYR A 27 24.21 -8.43 16.76
N HIS A 28 24.86 -7.42 17.30
CA HIS A 28 26.27 -7.47 17.72
C HIS A 28 27.21 -7.97 16.59
N ASN A 29 27.00 -7.51 15.36
CA ASN A 29 27.68 -7.94 14.12
C ASN A 29 27.47 -9.42 13.71
N MET A 30 26.54 -10.16 14.34
CA MET A 30 26.27 -11.57 14.02
C MET A 30 25.16 -11.76 12.99
N HIS A 31 24.59 -10.68 12.43
CA HIS A 31 23.59 -10.77 11.37
C HIS A 31 24.21 -11.13 10.02
N ASP A 32 23.46 -11.84 9.19
CA ASP A 32 23.84 -12.09 7.80
C ASP A 32 23.68 -10.81 6.97
N VAL A 33 24.76 -10.39 6.32
CA VAL A 33 24.77 -9.22 5.42
C VAL A 33 24.61 -9.61 3.96
N ALA A 34 24.75 -10.91 3.63
CA ALA A 34 24.73 -11.40 2.27
C ALA A 34 23.33 -11.18 1.65
N GLY A 35 23.28 -10.51 0.50
CA GLY A 35 22.01 -10.22 -0.18
C GLY A 35 21.05 -9.30 0.58
N GLY A 36 21.52 -8.61 1.64
CA GLY A 36 20.69 -7.78 2.52
C GLY A 36 20.01 -8.57 3.65
N GLY A 37 20.19 -9.89 3.72
CA GLY A 37 19.67 -10.75 4.79
C GLY A 37 18.17 -10.56 5.02
N HIS A 38 17.76 -10.43 6.28
CA HIS A 38 16.37 -10.19 6.68
C HIS A 38 15.81 -8.81 6.30
N PHE A 39 16.64 -7.92 5.79
CA PHE A 39 16.25 -6.56 5.36
C PHE A 39 16.16 -6.43 3.84
N SER A 40 16.28 -7.54 3.13
CA SER A 40 16.17 -7.56 1.68
C SER A 40 14.70 -7.42 1.22
N GLY A 41 14.47 -6.59 0.20
CA GLY A 41 13.17 -6.53 -0.49
C GLY A 41 12.69 -7.87 -1.07
N ARG A 42 13.59 -8.85 -1.25
CA ARG A 42 13.24 -10.21 -1.70
C ARG A 42 12.31 -10.95 -0.75
N LEU A 43 12.27 -10.57 0.53
CA LEU A 43 11.36 -11.14 1.52
C LEU A 43 9.89 -10.81 1.24
N THR A 44 9.60 -9.88 0.34
CA THR A 44 8.24 -9.64 -0.14
C THR A 44 7.71 -10.78 -1.03
N ALA A 45 8.58 -11.59 -1.63
CA ALA A 45 8.14 -12.71 -2.48
C ALA A 45 7.24 -13.73 -1.74
N PRO A 46 7.57 -14.21 -0.53
CA PRO A 46 6.64 -15.03 0.26
C PRO A 46 5.33 -14.33 0.59
N LEU A 47 5.36 -13.02 0.85
CA LEU A 47 4.14 -12.22 1.08
C LEU A 47 3.26 -12.19 -0.16
N CYS A 48 3.84 -12.01 -1.34
CA CYS A 48 3.10 -12.06 -2.61
C CYS A 48 2.48 -13.44 -2.86
N ILE A 49 3.18 -14.53 -2.53
CA ILE A 49 2.63 -15.89 -2.64
C ILE A 49 1.42 -16.07 -1.72
N ALA A 50 1.56 -15.71 -0.45
CA ALA A 50 0.46 -15.78 0.52
C ALA A 50 -0.71 -14.86 0.11
N GLY A 51 -0.41 -13.64 -0.33
CA GLY A 51 -1.38 -12.67 -0.83
C GLY A 51 -2.14 -13.18 -2.05
N GLY A 52 -1.46 -13.82 -3.02
CA GLY A 52 -2.10 -14.39 -4.20
C GLY A 52 -3.08 -15.52 -3.88
N ILE A 53 -2.80 -16.31 -2.83
CA ILE A 53 -3.74 -17.33 -2.33
C ILE A 53 -4.92 -16.65 -1.63
N ALA A 54 -4.65 -15.66 -0.78
CA ALA A 54 -5.69 -14.92 -0.07
C ALA A 54 -6.64 -14.18 -1.02
N LEU A 55 -6.11 -13.55 -2.09
CA LEU A 55 -6.92 -12.87 -3.11
C LEU A 55 -7.95 -13.81 -3.75
N GLN A 56 -7.56 -15.03 -4.10
CA GLN A 56 -8.49 -16.02 -4.65
C GLN A 56 -9.60 -16.40 -3.66
N ALA A 57 -9.26 -16.54 -2.39
CA ALA A 57 -10.22 -16.84 -1.32
C ALA A 57 -11.19 -15.68 -1.05
N LEU A 58 -10.72 -14.44 -1.16
CA LEU A 58 -11.54 -13.23 -1.04
C LEU A 58 -12.47 -13.08 -2.25
N GLU A 59 -11.93 -13.26 -3.45
CA GLU A 59 -12.70 -13.14 -4.71
C GLU A 59 -13.84 -14.17 -4.77
N ALA A 60 -13.61 -15.40 -4.27
CA ALA A 60 -14.65 -16.42 -4.14
C ALA A 60 -15.78 -16.02 -3.16
N ARG A 61 -15.56 -15.00 -2.33
CA ARG A 61 -16.55 -14.41 -1.41
C ARG A 61 -17.11 -13.08 -1.88
N GLY A 62 -16.81 -12.68 -3.12
CA GLY A 62 -17.26 -11.41 -3.69
C GLY A 62 -16.42 -10.19 -3.27
N ILE A 63 -15.36 -10.38 -2.47
CA ILE A 63 -14.48 -9.30 -2.05
C ILE A 63 -13.42 -9.07 -3.11
N LYS A 64 -13.30 -7.84 -3.60
CA LYS A 64 -12.33 -7.44 -4.62
C LYS A 64 -11.25 -6.57 -3.98
N VAL A 65 -10.00 -6.84 -4.30
CA VAL A 65 -8.85 -6.02 -3.89
C VAL A 65 -8.14 -5.53 -5.14
N MET A 66 -7.87 -4.24 -5.17
CA MET A 66 -7.19 -3.58 -6.27
C MET A 66 -6.16 -2.61 -5.71
N ALA A 67 -4.96 -2.57 -6.30
CA ALA A 67 -3.93 -1.63 -5.90
C ALA A 67 -3.22 -1.07 -7.13
N HIS A 68 -2.88 0.21 -7.08
CA HIS A 68 -2.14 0.88 -8.14
C HIS A 68 -1.08 1.84 -7.58
N VAL A 69 -0.20 2.29 -8.46
CA VAL A 69 0.76 3.36 -8.14
C VAL A 69 0.04 4.69 -8.28
N ALA A 70 -0.37 5.26 -7.15
CA ALA A 70 -1.10 6.53 -7.12
C ALA A 70 -0.19 7.73 -7.38
N GLN A 71 1.10 7.65 -7.03
CA GLN A 71 2.03 8.75 -7.26
C GLN A 71 3.48 8.26 -7.33
N ILE A 72 4.27 8.87 -8.20
CA ILE A 72 5.74 8.82 -8.20
C ILE A 72 6.28 10.25 -8.25
N GLY A 73 7.12 10.63 -7.26
CA GLY A 73 7.59 12.00 -7.14
C GLY A 73 6.44 13.00 -7.07
N GLY A 74 6.40 13.94 -8.00
CA GLY A 74 5.34 14.93 -8.13
C GLY A 74 4.23 14.56 -9.13
N ILE A 75 4.24 13.36 -9.70
CA ILE A 75 3.33 12.92 -10.76
C ILE A 75 2.30 11.98 -10.15
N SER A 76 1.03 12.35 -10.23
CA SER A 76 -0.09 11.53 -9.76
C SER A 76 -0.79 10.81 -10.91
N ASP A 77 -1.34 9.64 -10.59
CA ASP A 77 -2.29 8.90 -11.41
C ASP A 77 -3.72 9.44 -11.20
N LEU A 78 -4.68 8.92 -11.93
CA LEU A 78 -6.10 9.09 -11.61
C LEU A 78 -6.40 8.34 -10.29
N PRO A 79 -7.20 8.93 -9.39
CA PRO A 79 -7.63 8.23 -8.18
C PRO A 79 -8.55 7.07 -8.53
N MET A 80 -8.52 6.01 -7.74
CA MET A 80 -9.56 4.99 -7.79
C MET A 80 -10.90 5.57 -7.32
N ASP A 81 -12.00 5.00 -7.83
CA ASP A 81 -13.30 5.27 -7.23
C ASP A 81 -13.32 4.56 -5.86
N ASP A 82 -13.52 5.32 -4.80
CA ASP A 82 -13.46 4.86 -3.43
C ASP A 82 -14.78 4.19 -2.96
N MET A 83 -15.83 4.28 -3.77
CA MET A 83 -17.16 3.69 -3.49
C MET A 83 -17.46 2.51 -4.41
N VAL A 84 -16.99 2.55 -5.66
CA VAL A 84 -17.42 1.58 -6.69
C VAL A 84 -16.21 0.89 -7.33
N TYR A 85 -16.21 -0.44 -7.25
CA TYR A 85 -15.24 -1.24 -7.98
C TYR A 85 -15.45 -1.15 -9.49
N ARG A 86 -14.42 -0.75 -10.23
CA ARG A 86 -14.44 -0.65 -11.69
C ARG A 86 -13.51 -1.67 -12.33
N GLU A 87 -14.06 -2.62 -13.05
CA GLU A 87 -13.28 -3.62 -13.79
C GLU A 87 -12.38 -2.98 -14.87
N ALA A 88 -12.79 -1.83 -15.40
CA ALA A 88 -11.98 -1.08 -16.37
C ALA A 88 -10.66 -0.60 -15.76
N ASP A 89 -10.69 -0.10 -14.50
CA ASP A 89 -9.51 0.36 -13.79
C ASP A 89 -8.58 -0.82 -13.48
N ARG A 90 -9.14 -1.95 -13.00
CA ARG A 90 -8.37 -3.19 -12.80
C ARG A 90 -7.65 -3.62 -14.07
N LYS A 91 -8.35 -3.59 -15.19
CA LYS A 91 -7.76 -3.97 -16.49
C LYS A 91 -6.65 -3.01 -16.89
N ALA A 92 -6.84 -1.71 -16.73
CA ALA A 92 -5.80 -0.70 -17.01
C ALA A 92 -4.55 -0.94 -16.16
N ILE A 93 -4.72 -1.11 -14.85
CA ILE A 93 -3.63 -1.40 -13.89
C ILE A 93 -2.84 -2.66 -14.30
N GLN A 94 -3.51 -3.69 -14.80
CA GLN A 94 -2.87 -4.94 -15.22
C GLN A 94 -2.16 -4.86 -16.56
N THR A 95 -2.54 -3.93 -17.44
CA THR A 95 -2.06 -3.86 -18.81
C THR A 95 -1.05 -2.75 -19.06
N ASN A 96 -1.04 -1.70 -18.24
CA ASN A 96 -0.08 -0.61 -18.34
C ASN A 96 1.32 -1.05 -17.86
N ASP A 97 2.36 -0.44 -18.38
CA ASP A 97 3.77 -0.69 -18.03
C ASP A 97 4.07 -0.50 -16.53
N LEU A 98 3.48 0.54 -15.93
CA LEU A 98 3.35 0.70 -14.49
C LEU A 98 1.89 0.42 -14.12
N PRO A 99 1.63 -0.17 -12.96
CA PRO A 99 0.27 -0.46 -12.51
C PRO A 99 -0.46 0.85 -12.13
N CYS A 100 -0.87 1.60 -13.13
CA CYS A 100 -1.61 2.87 -13.07
C CYS A 100 -2.91 2.75 -13.86
N ILE A 101 -3.89 3.60 -13.52
CA ILE A 101 -5.17 3.72 -14.24
C ILE A 101 -4.96 4.48 -15.55
N ASP A 102 -4.26 5.63 -15.51
CA ASP A 102 -3.95 6.44 -16.68
C ASP A 102 -2.60 6.04 -17.29
N ALA A 103 -2.64 5.55 -18.54
CA ALA A 103 -1.44 5.20 -19.29
C ALA A 103 -0.49 6.39 -19.54
N ALA A 104 -1.03 7.62 -19.65
CA ALA A 104 -0.21 8.82 -19.83
C ALA A 104 0.52 9.17 -18.52
N ALA A 105 -0.12 9.03 -17.36
CA ALA A 105 0.53 9.18 -16.06
C ALA A 105 1.62 8.13 -15.88
N ALA A 106 1.34 6.86 -16.20
CA ALA A 106 2.32 5.77 -16.17
C ALA A 106 3.58 6.09 -16.99
N GLY A 107 3.41 6.65 -18.19
CA GLY A 107 4.51 7.10 -19.04
C GLY A 107 5.38 8.17 -18.38
N ARG A 108 4.76 9.23 -17.85
CA ARG A 108 5.47 10.32 -17.14
C ARG A 108 6.18 9.83 -15.87
N MET A 109 5.53 8.97 -15.08
CA MET A 109 6.14 8.36 -13.88
C MET A 109 7.36 7.52 -14.23
N ARG A 110 7.29 6.79 -15.35
CA ARG A 110 8.43 6.01 -15.85
C ARG A 110 9.60 6.91 -16.25
N GLU A 111 9.34 8.02 -16.93
CA GLU A 111 10.37 8.99 -17.29
C GLU A 111 11.07 9.54 -16.04
N GLU A 112 10.30 9.87 -15.00
CA GLU A 112 10.80 10.37 -13.73
C GLU A 112 11.70 9.33 -13.00
N ILE A 113 11.27 8.08 -12.99
CA ILE A 113 12.08 6.97 -12.44
C ILE A 113 13.40 6.82 -13.21
N LEU A 114 13.35 6.93 -14.54
CA LEU A 114 14.54 6.81 -15.38
C LEU A 114 15.50 7.99 -15.16
N ALA A 115 14.98 9.21 -15.02
CA ALA A 115 15.78 10.38 -14.71
C ALA A 115 16.51 10.23 -13.38
N ALA A 116 15.79 9.83 -12.31
CA ALA A 116 16.42 9.57 -11.01
C ALA A 116 17.51 8.48 -11.10
N ARG A 117 17.26 7.42 -11.84
CA ARG A 117 18.26 6.35 -12.05
C ARG A 117 19.50 6.85 -12.77
N ASP A 118 19.34 7.69 -13.79
CA ASP A 118 20.46 8.21 -14.58
C ASP A 118 21.32 9.18 -13.75
N GLU A 119 20.72 9.79 -12.72
CA GLU A 119 21.42 10.58 -11.69
C GLU A 119 22.01 9.71 -10.56
N LEU A 120 21.87 8.38 -10.61
CA LEU A 120 22.27 7.42 -9.58
C LEU A 120 21.55 7.64 -8.25
N ASP A 121 20.30 8.08 -8.32
CA ASP A 121 19.43 8.37 -7.19
C ASP A 121 18.17 7.48 -7.23
N SER A 122 17.26 7.70 -6.29
CA SER A 122 15.97 7.02 -6.18
C SER A 122 14.86 8.02 -5.92
N ILE A 123 13.65 7.66 -6.33
CA ILE A 123 12.46 8.48 -6.12
C ILE A 123 11.42 7.69 -5.35
N GLY A 124 10.68 8.38 -4.49
CA GLY A 124 9.59 7.79 -3.71
C GLY A 124 8.25 7.85 -4.44
N GLY A 125 7.26 7.22 -3.83
CA GLY A 125 5.91 7.19 -4.37
C GLY A 125 4.86 6.75 -3.36
N ILE A 126 3.62 6.70 -3.83
CA ILE A 126 2.44 6.29 -3.08
C ILE A 126 1.78 5.14 -3.84
N VAL A 127 1.38 4.12 -3.11
CA VAL A 127 0.51 3.05 -3.60
C VAL A 127 -0.84 3.20 -2.92
N GLU A 128 -1.91 3.24 -3.71
CA GLU A 128 -3.28 3.20 -3.22
C GLU A 128 -3.83 1.79 -3.35
N CYS A 129 -4.62 1.36 -2.36
CA CYS A 129 -5.24 0.04 -2.34
C CYS A 129 -6.70 0.15 -1.91
N GLY A 130 -7.62 -0.30 -2.75
CA GLY A 130 -9.04 -0.40 -2.46
C GLY A 130 -9.48 -1.84 -2.20
N ILE A 131 -10.36 -2.02 -1.22
CA ILE A 131 -11.03 -3.28 -0.89
C ILE A 131 -12.53 -3.05 -1.03
N TYR A 132 -13.17 -3.77 -1.92
CA TYR A 132 -14.57 -3.59 -2.26
C TYR A 132 -15.38 -4.85 -1.91
N GLY A 133 -16.61 -4.67 -1.45
CA GLY A 133 -17.49 -5.75 -1.09
C GLY A 133 -17.11 -6.45 0.22
N LEU A 134 -16.36 -5.78 1.08
CA LEU A 134 -16.10 -6.26 2.43
C LEU A 134 -17.39 -6.13 3.24
N PRO A 135 -17.88 -7.22 3.89
CA PRO A 135 -19.06 -7.13 4.73
C PRO A 135 -18.88 -6.15 5.89
N THR A 136 -19.94 -5.41 6.21
CA THR A 136 -19.99 -4.57 7.41
C THR A 136 -19.79 -5.41 8.68
N GLY A 137 -19.04 -4.91 9.66
CA GLY A 137 -18.88 -5.54 10.96
C GLY A 137 -17.66 -6.44 11.11
N ILE A 138 -16.72 -6.41 10.16
CA ILE A 138 -15.44 -7.11 10.28
C ILE A 138 -14.44 -6.22 11.00
N GLY A 139 -13.65 -6.82 11.89
CA GLY A 139 -12.66 -6.14 12.73
C GLY A 139 -13.11 -6.05 14.18
N ASP A 140 -12.31 -5.39 14.98
CA ASP A 140 -12.53 -5.20 16.42
C ASP A 140 -12.12 -3.81 16.84
N PRO A 141 -12.64 -3.26 17.91
CA PRO A 141 -12.24 -1.95 18.39
C PRO A 141 -10.79 -1.96 18.92
N MET A 142 -10.19 -0.76 18.94
CA MET A 142 -8.86 -0.47 19.50
C MET A 142 -7.72 -1.19 18.75
N PHE A 143 -7.12 -2.25 19.35
CA PHE A 143 -5.83 -2.80 18.89
C PHE A 143 -5.95 -3.89 17.82
N ASP A 144 -7.12 -4.46 17.61
CA ASP A 144 -7.38 -5.49 16.61
C ASP A 144 -8.24 -5.00 15.44
N GLY A 145 -8.36 -3.68 15.29
CA GLY A 145 -9.08 -3.05 14.19
C GLY A 145 -8.47 -3.37 12.83
N ILE A 146 -9.26 -3.16 11.78
CA ILE A 146 -8.82 -3.41 10.39
C ILE A 146 -7.59 -2.54 10.07
N GLU A 147 -7.61 -1.25 10.45
CA GLU A 147 -6.48 -0.35 10.23
C GLU A 147 -5.21 -0.87 10.90
N ASN A 148 -5.32 -1.37 12.13
CA ASN A 148 -4.18 -1.92 12.86
C ASN A 148 -3.58 -3.12 12.14
N ARG A 149 -4.43 -4.03 11.65
CA ARG A 149 -4.00 -5.24 10.94
C ARG A 149 -3.40 -4.93 9.59
N ILE A 150 -4.02 -4.04 8.81
CA ILE A 150 -3.50 -3.61 7.51
C ILE A 150 -2.19 -2.84 7.70
N ALA A 151 -2.14 -1.87 8.63
CA ALA A 151 -0.93 -1.10 8.91
C ALA A 151 0.23 -1.98 9.36
N GLN A 152 -0.02 -2.99 10.20
CA GLN A 152 1.00 -3.95 10.63
C GLN A 152 1.64 -4.68 9.44
N ILE A 153 0.82 -5.12 8.48
CA ILE A 153 1.32 -5.79 7.26
C ILE A 153 2.02 -4.80 6.35
N ALA A 154 1.43 -3.61 6.14
CA ALA A 154 1.98 -2.58 5.28
C ALA A 154 3.36 -2.11 5.76
N PHE A 155 3.55 -1.88 7.07
CA PHE A 155 4.87 -1.56 7.64
C PHE A 155 5.85 -2.75 7.64
N GLY A 156 5.39 -3.96 7.41
CA GLY A 156 6.22 -5.12 7.14
C GLY A 156 6.85 -5.11 5.74
N ILE A 157 6.33 -4.30 4.82
CA ILE A 157 6.89 -4.11 3.48
C ILE A 157 8.09 -3.15 3.60
N PRO A 158 9.28 -3.53 3.09
CA PRO A 158 10.45 -2.65 3.13
C PRO A 158 10.19 -1.29 2.48
N ALA A 159 10.73 -0.24 3.09
CA ALA A 159 10.63 1.16 2.68
C ALA A 159 9.26 1.85 2.88
N VAL A 160 8.23 1.16 3.33
CA VAL A 160 6.99 1.82 3.75
C VAL A 160 7.25 2.69 4.98
N LYS A 161 6.85 3.96 4.93
CA LYS A 161 7.07 4.99 5.97
C LYS A 161 5.81 5.69 6.43
N GLY A 162 4.73 5.56 5.68
CA GLY A 162 3.42 6.11 6.03
C GLY A 162 2.31 5.19 5.54
N VAL A 163 1.21 5.17 6.26
CA VAL A 163 -0.04 4.50 5.89
C VAL A 163 -1.16 5.43 6.30
N GLU A 164 -2.11 5.64 5.41
CA GLU A 164 -3.31 6.44 5.64
C GLU A 164 -4.55 5.63 5.26
N PHE A 165 -5.69 5.97 5.85
CA PHE A 165 -6.98 5.38 5.56
C PHE A 165 -7.98 6.49 5.26
N GLY A 166 -8.80 6.32 4.24
CA GLY A 166 -9.73 7.35 3.78
C GLY A 166 -9.00 8.65 3.45
N MET A 167 -9.49 9.77 3.98
CA MET A 167 -8.88 11.09 3.80
C MET A 167 -7.54 11.27 4.55
N GLY A 168 -7.17 10.33 5.43
CA GLY A 168 -5.87 10.33 6.10
C GLY A 168 -5.54 11.66 6.78
N PHE A 169 -4.36 12.22 6.51
CA PHE A 169 -3.93 13.51 7.08
C PHE A 169 -4.71 14.72 6.55
N ALA A 170 -5.40 14.60 5.41
CA ALA A 170 -6.24 15.68 4.89
C ALA A 170 -7.39 16.06 5.84
N VAL A 171 -7.83 15.13 6.68
CA VAL A 171 -8.84 15.38 7.75
C VAL A 171 -8.46 16.53 8.66
N ALA A 172 -7.17 16.80 8.87
CA ALA A 172 -6.71 17.92 9.71
C ALA A 172 -7.15 19.30 9.22
N ALA A 173 -7.48 19.43 7.93
CA ALA A 173 -7.99 20.66 7.33
C ALA A 173 -9.52 20.70 7.18
N MET A 174 -10.21 19.62 7.55
CA MET A 174 -11.67 19.47 7.41
C MET A 174 -12.40 19.74 8.73
N ARG A 175 -13.64 20.21 8.62
CA ARG A 175 -14.56 20.22 9.76
C ARG A 175 -15.20 18.84 9.90
N GLY A 176 -15.64 18.48 11.11
CA GLY A 176 -16.31 17.21 11.36
C GLY A 176 -17.52 16.96 10.45
N SER A 177 -18.31 18.01 10.17
CA SER A 177 -19.45 17.93 9.24
C SER A 177 -19.07 17.69 7.78
N GLU A 178 -17.83 18.00 7.40
CA GLU A 178 -17.30 17.77 6.06
C GLU A 178 -16.66 16.38 5.94
N ASN A 179 -16.10 15.90 7.06
CA ASN A 179 -15.42 14.60 7.12
C ASN A 179 -16.36 13.44 7.44
N ASN A 180 -17.52 13.69 8.04
CA ASN A 180 -18.48 12.62 8.34
C ASN A 180 -19.00 11.97 7.06
N ASP A 181 -19.14 10.65 7.10
CA ASP A 181 -19.79 9.87 6.05
C ASP A 181 -21.27 9.64 6.45
N PRO A 182 -22.23 10.42 5.91
CA PRO A 182 -23.64 10.27 6.26
C PRO A 182 -24.19 8.93 5.78
N TYR A 183 -25.12 8.37 6.55
CA TYR A 183 -25.85 7.18 6.14
C TYR A 183 -27.11 7.57 5.38
N ARG A 184 -27.43 6.77 4.37
CA ARG A 184 -28.71 6.80 3.67
C ARG A 184 -29.33 5.40 3.61
N ILE A 185 -30.62 5.35 3.37
CA ILE A 185 -31.32 4.09 3.07
C ILE A 185 -31.54 4.06 1.56
N ASP A 186 -31.02 3.05 0.91
CA ASP A 186 -31.32 2.81 -0.50
C ASP A 186 -32.82 2.52 -0.66
N ALA A 187 -33.47 3.27 -1.56
CA ALA A 187 -34.93 3.20 -1.72
C ALA A 187 -35.41 1.93 -2.41
N GLU A 188 -34.55 1.23 -3.12
CA GLU A 188 -34.89 0.02 -3.87
C GLU A 188 -34.61 -1.25 -3.05
N THR A 189 -33.48 -1.28 -2.36
CA THR A 189 -33.03 -2.46 -1.60
C THR A 189 -33.41 -2.37 -0.11
N GLY A 190 -33.60 -1.17 0.44
CA GLY A 190 -33.80 -0.92 1.87
C GLY A 190 -32.52 -1.09 2.70
N GLU A 191 -31.38 -1.25 2.07
CA GLU A 191 -30.09 -1.38 2.73
C GLU A 191 -29.56 -0.01 3.17
N ILE A 192 -28.73 0.00 4.23
CA ILE A 192 -28.04 1.20 4.70
C ILE A 192 -26.74 1.32 3.93
N GLU A 193 -26.55 2.47 3.32
CA GLU A 193 -25.34 2.86 2.59
C GLU A 193 -24.71 4.12 3.17
N VAL A 194 -23.44 4.35 2.91
CA VAL A 194 -22.78 5.62 3.16
C VAL A 194 -22.84 6.50 1.91
N GLU A 195 -22.91 7.83 2.08
CA GLU A 195 -22.93 8.78 0.96
C GLU A 195 -21.53 9.20 0.49
N SER A 196 -20.52 8.98 1.35
CA SER A 196 -19.11 9.30 1.11
C SER A 196 -18.23 8.27 1.81
N ASN A 197 -16.92 8.34 1.57
CA ASN A 197 -15.96 7.40 2.14
C ASN A 197 -14.72 8.08 2.73
N ASN A 198 -14.94 9.19 3.44
CA ASN A 198 -13.85 9.94 4.07
C ASN A 198 -13.13 9.12 5.14
N ALA A 199 -13.86 8.24 5.84
CA ALA A 199 -13.31 7.34 6.84
C ALA A 199 -12.57 6.12 6.22
N GLY A 200 -12.65 5.93 4.89
CA GLY A 200 -12.02 4.79 4.21
C GLY A 200 -12.69 3.45 4.48
N GLY A 201 -14.00 3.45 4.79
CA GLY A 201 -14.78 2.24 5.05
C GLY A 201 -14.50 1.59 6.40
N ILE A 202 -13.89 2.33 7.34
CA ILE A 202 -13.52 1.80 8.67
C ILE A 202 -13.87 2.81 9.75
N LEU A 203 -14.76 2.44 10.66
CA LEU A 203 -15.14 3.25 11.82
C LEU A 203 -14.93 2.45 13.11
N GLY A 204 -14.15 2.99 14.02
CA GLY A 204 -13.84 2.32 15.29
C GLY A 204 -13.12 0.98 15.15
N GLY A 205 -12.38 0.77 14.08
CA GLY A 205 -11.67 -0.46 13.77
C GLY A 205 -12.49 -1.51 13.01
N ILE A 206 -13.74 -1.18 12.65
CA ILE A 206 -14.73 -2.09 12.08
C ILE A 206 -15.15 -1.61 10.71
N SER A 207 -15.28 -2.53 9.73
CA SER A 207 -15.76 -2.20 8.37
C SER A 207 -17.19 -1.67 8.37
N THR A 208 -17.43 -0.69 7.51
CA THR A 208 -18.76 -0.09 7.29
C THR A 208 -19.39 -0.55 6.00
#